data_93693592e98c6cbcfe74de7ca96ba821
#
_entry.id   93693592e98c6cbcfe74de7ca96ba821
#
_cell.length_a   1.000
_cell.length_b   1.000
_cell.length_c   1.000
_cell.angle_alpha   90.00
_cell.angle_beta   90.00
_cell.angle_gamma   90.00
#
_symmetry.space_group_name_H-M   'P 1'
#
loop_
_entity.id
_entity.type
_entity.pdbx_description
1 polymer ?
#
loop_
_entity_poly.entity_id
_entity_poly.type
_entity_poly.pdbx_seq_one_letter_code
_entity_poly.pdbx_strand_id
1 'polypeptide(L)'
;MQKKRILFLANHFITLHSFRKELINELVRQGHELYLSLPEDKDNKFFEDLGCKIILTKIDRRGVNPMKDLQLIKFYKKMIPEVNPDIIFSYTIKPNIYGTLASNGKYKQVCNITGTGATFLKRSLVSTICELLYKISIRKCYKVFFQNTGDRDFFVKEGLVKDNYAMLPGSGCNLEQHAFKPLPDGDEYRFLFIGRVMKLKGIDQYLQAAEIITKKYPNSKFLIAGWNEQPEYMMLVEEAQKQGWVEYIGFRKDIDQWIEKCHCTILPSHGGEGVPNVLLESAATGRICIGSKINGTMDVIEDGKTGYLFNTGDGEDLARQIEKFILLSPEQKAAMGRAGREKVEHEFDRRIVVKAYLDEVEKC
;
A
#
# COMPACT_ATOMS: atom_id res chain seq x y z
N MET A 1 -5.52 -31.40 0.31
CA MET A 1 -4.45 -30.89 -0.58
C MET A 1 -3.10 -31.42 -0.13
N GLN A 2 -2.14 -31.59 -1.07
CA GLN A 2 -0.78 -31.97 -0.70
C GLN A 2 -0.09 -30.82 0.05
N LYS A 3 0.55 -31.14 1.18
CA LYS A 3 1.32 -30.15 1.96
C LYS A 3 2.46 -29.57 1.11
N LYS A 4 2.56 -28.23 1.03
CA LYS A 4 3.58 -27.51 0.28
C LYS A 4 4.48 -26.71 1.21
N ARG A 5 5.74 -26.50 0.79
CA ARG A 5 6.66 -25.54 1.41
C ARG A 5 6.60 -24.21 0.67
N ILE A 6 6.22 -23.17 1.37
CA ILE A 6 5.97 -21.84 0.80
C ILE A 6 6.92 -20.84 1.44
N LEU A 7 7.72 -20.16 0.63
CA LEU A 7 8.69 -19.19 1.09
C LEU A 7 8.23 -17.75 0.76
N PHE A 8 8.15 -16.91 1.76
CA PHE A 8 7.91 -15.48 1.61
C PHE A 8 9.21 -14.70 1.77
N LEU A 9 9.54 -13.83 0.81
CA LEU A 9 10.68 -12.92 0.87
C LEU A 9 10.16 -11.49 1.01
N ALA A 10 10.38 -10.86 2.16
CA ALA A 10 9.96 -9.49 2.40
C ALA A 10 11.03 -8.69 3.16
N ASN A 11 11.00 -7.36 3.00
CA ASN A 11 11.99 -6.46 3.60
C ASN A 11 11.49 -5.77 4.87
N HIS A 12 10.31 -6.14 5.37
CA HIS A 12 9.71 -5.57 6.58
C HIS A 12 8.56 -6.44 7.08
N PHE A 13 8.40 -6.53 8.42
CA PHE A 13 7.29 -7.22 9.07
C PHE A 13 5.92 -6.73 8.56
N ILE A 14 5.71 -5.41 8.52
CA ILE A 14 4.44 -4.79 8.08
C ILE A 14 4.02 -5.26 6.68
N THR A 15 4.96 -5.56 5.77
CA THR A 15 4.64 -6.04 4.42
C THR A 15 3.80 -7.32 4.45
N LEU A 16 4.09 -8.22 5.38
CA LEU A 16 3.34 -9.46 5.53
C LEU A 16 2.17 -9.31 6.52
N HIS A 17 2.37 -8.65 7.64
CA HIS A 17 1.36 -8.51 8.68
C HIS A 17 0.14 -7.70 8.19
N SER A 18 0.35 -6.50 7.64
CA SER A 18 -0.78 -5.64 7.25
C SER A 18 -1.44 -6.05 5.93
N PHE A 19 -0.69 -6.72 5.03
CA PHE A 19 -1.16 -6.93 3.67
C PHE A 19 -1.31 -8.40 3.27
N ARG A 20 -0.80 -9.34 4.05
CA ARG A 20 -0.80 -10.79 3.72
C ARG A 20 -1.18 -11.69 4.89
N LYS A 21 -1.58 -11.11 6.01
CA LYS A 21 -1.96 -11.85 7.22
C LYS A 21 -3.04 -12.90 6.92
N GLU A 22 -4.09 -12.50 6.21
CA GLU A 22 -5.19 -13.40 5.88
C GLU A 22 -4.75 -14.54 4.95
N LEU A 23 -3.88 -14.26 3.99
CA LEU A 23 -3.27 -15.30 3.14
C LEU A 23 -2.43 -16.27 3.96
N ILE A 24 -1.56 -15.75 4.85
CA ILE A 24 -0.70 -16.56 5.69
C ILE A 24 -1.55 -17.45 6.62
N ASN A 25 -2.58 -16.88 7.27
CA ASN A 25 -3.50 -17.63 8.11
C ASN A 25 -4.19 -18.77 7.34
N GLU A 26 -4.66 -18.50 6.12
CA GLU A 26 -5.34 -19.49 5.31
C GLU A 26 -4.39 -20.62 4.88
N LEU A 27 -3.16 -20.29 4.48
CA LEU A 27 -2.14 -21.28 4.12
C LEU A 27 -1.75 -22.17 5.31
N VAL A 28 -1.62 -21.58 6.50
CA VAL A 28 -1.39 -22.34 7.75
C VAL A 28 -2.57 -23.26 8.05
N ARG A 29 -3.80 -22.75 7.93
CA ARG A 29 -5.03 -23.54 8.14
C ARG A 29 -5.13 -24.72 7.18
N GLN A 30 -4.65 -24.58 5.94
CA GLN A 30 -4.58 -25.65 4.95
C GLN A 30 -3.44 -26.65 5.21
N GLY A 31 -2.62 -26.42 6.24
CA GLY A 31 -1.55 -27.33 6.66
C GLY A 31 -0.23 -27.18 5.87
N HIS A 32 -0.07 -26.10 5.11
CA HIS A 32 1.19 -25.81 4.42
C HIS A 32 2.30 -25.43 5.40
N GLU A 33 3.55 -25.61 4.99
CA GLU A 33 4.73 -25.24 5.76
C GLU A 33 5.29 -23.92 5.26
N LEU A 34 5.22 -22.87 6.11
CA LEU A 34 5.56 -21.51 5.74
C LEU A 34 6.91 -21.09 6.31
N TYR A 35 7.73 -20.52 5.43
CA TYR A 35 9.00 -19.90 5.75
C TYR A 35 8.94 -18.42 5.40
N LEU A 36 9.27 -17.55 6.35
CA LEU A 36 9.22 -16.10 6.19
C LEU A 36 10.62 -15.51 6.34
N SER A 37 11.23 -15.07 5.24
CA SER A 37 12.51 -14.35 5.25
C SER A 37 12.22 -12.88 5.54
N LEU A 38 12.54 -12.44 6.75
CA LEU A 38 12.26 -11.11 7.30
C LEU A 38 13.48 -10.53 8.02
N PRO A 39 13.64 -9.20 8.09
CA PRO A 39 14.57 -8.59 9.03
C PRO A 39 14.19 -8.89 10.47
N GLU A 40 15.14 -8.70 11.37
CA GLU A 40 14.89 -8.82 12.80
C GLU A 40 13.87 -7.75 13.24
N ASP A 41 12.78 -8.19 13.85
CA ASP A 41 11.72 -7.36 14.39
C ASP A 41 11.06 -8.11 15.57
N LYS A 42 10.81 -7.41 16.68
CA LYS A 42 10.16 -8.00 17.86
C LYS A 42 8.77 -8.55 17.55
N ASP A 43 8.09 -7.95 16.58
CA ASP A 43 6.73 -8.32 16.17
C ASP A 43 6.72 -9.58 15.25
N ASN A 44 7.88 -10.11 14.82
CA ASN A 44 7.98 -11.38 14.09
C ASN A 44 7.37 -12.56 14.88
N LYS A 45 7.35 -12.46 16.21
CA LYS A 45 6.72 -13.43 17.09
C LYS A 45 5.27 -13.73 16.70
N PHE A 46 4.53 -12.76 16.16
CA PHE A 46 3.18 -12.97 15.66
C PHE A 46 3.11 -14.15 14.66
N PHE A 47 4.06 -14.24 13.75
CA PHE A 47 4.09 -15.31 12.75
C PHE A 47 4.65 -16.62 13.30
N GLU A 48 5.56 -16.57 14.27
CA GLU A 48 6.06 -17.76 14.98
C GLU A 48 4.92 -18.41 15.76
N ASP A 49 4.09 -17.63 16.44
CA ASP A 49 2.93 -18.11 17.20
C ASP A 49 1.85 -18.72 16.26
N LEU A 50 1.83 -18.35 14.98
CA LEU A 50 1.02 -19.00 13.94
C LEU A 50 1.64 -20.30 13.39
N GLY A 51 2.85 -20.67 13.81
CA GLY A 51 3.57 -21.86 13.33
C GLY A 51 4.42 -21.62 12.09
N CYS A 52 4.65 -20.38 11.68
CA CYS A 52 5.56 -20.06 10.60
C CYS A 52 7.03 -20.13 11.06
N LYS A 53 7.92 -20.52 10.18
CA LYS A 53 9.37 -20.53 10.43
C LYS A 53 9.99 -19.21 9.96
N ILE A 54 10.52 -18.42 10.89
CA ILE A 54 11.20 -17.16 10.58
C ILE A 54 12.66 -17.41 10.20
N ILE A 55 13.08 -16.82 9.08
CA ILE A 55 14.47 -16.80 8.64
C ILE A 55 14.96 -15.34 8.69
N LEU A 56 15.76 -15.04 9.70
CA LEU A 56 16.29 -13.69 9.89
C LEU A 56 17.21 -13.31 8.74
N THR A 57 16.87 -12.21 8.06
CA THR A 57 17.53 -11.75 6.85
C THR A 57 18.02 -10.32 7.00
N LYS A 58 19.34 -10.14 6.90
CA LYS A 58 19.95 -8.79 6.91
C LYS A 58 19.67 -8.11 5.58
N ILE A 59 18.68 -7.24 5.54
CA ILE A 59 18.31 -6.46 4.36
C ILE A 59 18.34 -4.97 4.67
N ASP A 60 19.09 -4.21 3.85
CA ASP A 60 19.07 -2.76 3.91
C ASP A 60 17.90 -2.25 3.06
N ARG A 61 16.82 -1.86 3.72
CA ARG A 61 15.54 -1.55 3.09
C ARG A 61 15.62 -0.41 2.07
N ARG A 62 16.44 0.61 2.33
CA ARG A 62 16.52 1.85 1.52
C ARG A 62 17.91 2.12 0.95
N GLY A 63 18.91 1.44 1.44
CA GLY A 63 20.29 1.65 1.02
C GLY A 63 20.55 1.16 -0.40
N VAL A 64 21.49 1.80 -1.07
CA VAL A 64 21.96 1.46 -2.42
C VAL A 64 23.41 0.95 -2.37
N ASN A 65 23.77 0.19 -1.35
CA ASN A 65 25.12 -0.32 -1.16
C ASN A 65 25.32 -1.66 -1.88
N PRO A 66 26.12 -1.73 -2.97
CA PRO A 66 26.31 -2.94 -3.76
C PRO A 66 26.89 -4.13 -2.99
N MET A 67 27.74 -3.85 -1.97
CA MET A 67 28.33 -4.92 -1.15
C MET A 67 27.26 -5.62 -0.29
N LYS A 68 26.36 -4.85 0.34
CA LYS A 68 25.23 -5.40 1.09
C LYS A 68 24.28 -6.16 0.19
N ASP A 69 24.03 -5.66 -1.01
CA ASP A 69 23.15 -6.28 -1.99
C ASP A 69 23.74 -7.61 -2.50
N LEU A 70 25.06 -7.68 -2.73
CA LEU A 70 25.74 -8.92 -3.08
C LEU A 70 25.69 -9.95 -1.92
N GLN A 71 25.83 -9.48 -0.67
CA GLN A 71 25.69 -10.35 0.51
C GLN A 71 24.27 -10.93 0.60
N LEU A 72 23.24 -10.14 0.31
CA LEU A 72 21.86 -10.60 0.28
C LEU A 72 21.62 -11.64 -0.82
N ILE A 73 22.17 -11.43 -2.01
CA ILE A 73 22.11 -12.44 -3.10
C ILE A 73 22.78 -13.76 -2.67
N LYS A 74 23.98 -13.69 -2.06
CA LYS A 74 24.70 -14.87 -1.55
C LYS A 74 23.88 -15.59 -0.47
N PHE A 75 23.26 -14.83 0.44
CA PHE A 75 22.39 -15.38 1.46
C PHE A 75 21.19 -16.12 0.85
N TYR A 76 20.48 -15.50 -0.09
CA TYR A 76 19.34 -16.14 -0.76
C TYR A 76 19.78 -17.38 -1.59
N LYS A 77 20.94 -17.34 -2.24
CA LYS A 77 21.48 -18.51 -2.96
C LYS A 77 21.75 -19.72 -2.06
N LYS A 78 22.05 -19.51 -0.79
CA LYS A 78 22.22 -20.55 0.20
C LYS A 78 20.87 -20.97 0.80
N MET A 79 20.08 -20.02 1.25
CA MET A 79 18.84 -20.22 2.00
C MET A 79 17.75 -20.89 1.15
N ILE A 80 17.55 -20.46 -0.11
CA ILE A 80 16.46 -20.98 -0.95
C ILE A 80 16.58 -22.51 -1.17
N PRO A 81 17.76 -23.07 -1.53
CA PRO A 81 17.92 -24.52 -1.62
C PRO A 81 17.78 -25.28 -0.29
N GLU A 82 18.18 -24.67 0.83
CA GLU A 82 18.00 -25.27 2.17
C GLU A 82 16.52 -25.40 2.54
N VAL A 83 15.70 -24.38 2.22
CA VAL A 83 14.25 -24.44 2.38
C VAL A 83 13.61 -25.37 1.37
N ASN A 84 14.14 -25.41 0.15
CA ASN A 84 13.63 -26.16 -1.00
C ASN A 84 12.11 -25.94 -1.18
N PRO A 85 11.66 -24.68 -1.44
CA PRO A 85 10.24 -24.33 -1.50
C PRO A 85 9.60 -24.80 -2.80
N ASP A 86 8.31 -25.16 -2.73
CA ASP A 86 7.48 -25.43 -3.91
C ASP A 86 7.15 -24.13 -4.65
N ILE A 87 6.95 -23.03 -3.87
CA ILE A 87 6.70 -21.70 -4.41
C ILE A 87 7.31 -20.60 -3.52
N ILE A 88 7.75 -19.51 -4.16
CA ILE A 88 8.31 -18.33 -3.52
C ILE A 88 7.42 -17.12 -3.84
N PHE A 89 6.96 -16.40 -2.83
CA PHE A 89 6.33 -15.09 -2.96
C PHE A 89 7.29 -14.00 -2.51
N SER A 90 7.63 -13.06 -3.38
CA SER A 90 8.55 -11.97 -3.05
C SER A 90 7.88 -10.61 -3.20
N TYR A 91 8.24 -9.68 -2.31
CA TYR A 91 7.65 -8.35 -2.20
C TYR A 91 8.73 -7.28 -2.14
N THR A 92 8.47 -6.14 -2.78
CA THR A 92 9.38 -5.01 -2.88
C THR A 92 10.61 -5.26 -3.76
N ILE A 93 11.32 -4.18 -4.10
CA ILE A 93 12.37 -4.18 -5.14
C ILE A 93 13.47 -5.21 -4.88
N LYS A 94 14.09 -5.18 -3.69
CA LYS A 94 15.25 -6.05 -3.38
C LYS A 94 14.90 -7.54 -3.31
N PRO A 95 13.86 -7.97 -2.57
CA PRO A 95 13.44 -9.37 -2.58
C PRO A 95 13.01 -9.87 -3.96
N ASN A 96 12.31 -9.03 -4.76
CA ASN A 96 11.94 -9.38 -6.12
C ASN A 96 13.18 -9.63 -6.99
N ILE A 97 14.10 -8.68 -7.05
CA ILE A 97 15.30 -8.76 -7.88
C ILE A 97 16.23 -9.86 -7.37
N TYR A 98 16.66 -9.78 -6.11
CA TYR A 98 17.72 -10.63 -5.59
C TYR A 98 17.25 -12.04 -5.27
N GLY A 99 15.99 -12.21 -4.87
CA GLY A 99 15.35 -13.52 -4.75
C GLY A 99 15.31 -14.24 -6.11
N THR A 100 14.88 -13.54 -7.17
CA THR A 100 14.81 -14.11 -8.52
C THR A 100 16.20 -14.41 -9.10
N LEU A 101 17.19 -13.55 -8.87
CA LEU A 101 18.58 -13.82 -9.27
C LEU A 101 19.16 -15.03 -8.52
N ALA A 102 18.80 -15.20 -7.26
CA ALA A 102 19.25 -16.33 -6.45
C ALA A 102 18.57 -17.65 -6.85
N SER A 103 17.24 -17.63 -7.04
CA SER A 103 16.46 -18.80 -7.48
C SER A 103 16.78 -19.20 -8.92
N ASN A 104 17.18 -18.23 -9.75
CA ASN A 104 17.62 -18.41 -11.14
C ASN A 104 16.68 -19.25 -12.00
N GLY A 105 15.36 -19.12 -11.79
CA GLY A 105 14.32 -19.87 -12.49
C GLY A 105 14.17 -21.34 -12.09
N LYS A 106 14.92 -21.81 -11.08
CA LYS A 106 14.83 -23.20 -10.60
C LYS A 106 13.61 -23.45 -9.70
N TYR A 107 13.03 -22.39 -9.15
CA TYR A 107 11.88 -22.44 -8.25
C TYR A 107 10.75 -21.58 -8.83
N LYS A 108 9.50 -21.95 -8.60
CA LYS A 108 8.36 -21.12 -8.96
C LYS A 108 8.36 -19.87 -8.08
N GLN A 109 8.77 -18.74 -8.64
CA GLN A 109 8.77 -17.47 -7.92
C GLN A 109 7.73 -16.51 -8.50
N VAL A 110 6.84 -16.02 -7.65
CA VAL A 110 5.87 -14.97 -7.95
C VAL A 110 6.38 -13.66 -7.36
N CYS A 111 6.71 -12.71 -8.23
CA CYS A 111 7.15 -11.38 -7.85
C CYS A 111 5.96 -10.43 -7.72
N ASN A 112 5.87 -9.70 -6.62
CA ASN A 112 4.78 -8.75 -6.38
C ASN A 112 5.28 -7.31 -6.54
N ILE A 113 4.75 -6.60 -7.52
CA ILE A 113 4.99 -5.17 -7.73
C ILE A 113 3.87 -4.41 -7.01
N THR A 114 4.19 -3.91 -5.83
CA THR A 114 3.24 -3.27 -4.89
C THR A 114 3.28 -1.74 -4.97
N GLY A 115 3.61 -1.23 -6.13
CA GLY A 115 3.93 0.16 -6.39
C GLY A 115 5.42 0.33 -6.71
N THR A 116 5.72 1.12 -7.72
CA THR A 116 7.12 1.39 -8.11
C THR A 116 7.84 2.33 -7.13
N GLY A 117 7.09 2.98 -6.24
CA GLY A 117 7.63 3.88 -5.23
C GLY A 117 8.34 5.09 -5.81
N ALA A 118 9.11 5.80 -4.99
CA ALA A 118 9.86 6.98 -5.39
C ALA A 118 10.96 6.68 -6.43
N THR A 119 11.41 5.44 -6.53
CA THR A 119 12.56 5.04 -7.37
C THR A 119 12.32 5.33 -8.85
N PHE A 120 11.08 5.15 -9.33
CA PHE A 120 10.75 5.30 -10.77
C PHE A 120 10.00 6.59 -11.10
N LEU A 121 9.71 7.45 -10.12
CA LEU A 121 9.04 8.73 -10.37
C LEU A 121 9.92 9.74 -11.11
N LYS A 122 11.24 9.63 -10.95
CA LYS A 122 12.22 10.46 -11.66
C LYS A 122 13.34 9.59 -12.20
N ARG A 123 13.75 9.83 -13.44
CA ARG A 123 14.95 9.18 -14.00
C ARG A 123 16.18 9.56 -13.19
N SER A 124 16.92 8.55 -12.73
CA SER A 124 18.13 8.66 -11.94
C SER A 124 19.04 7.47 -12.25
N LEU A 125 20.31 7.56 -11.86
CA LEU A 125 21.23 6.42 -11.98
C LEU A 125 20.68 5.20 -11.22
N VAL A 126 20.06 5.41 -10.05
CA VAL A 126 19.45 4.34 -9.25
C VAL A 126 18.27 3.70 -9.98
N SER A 127 17.36 4.50 -10.57
CA SER A 127 16.23 3.94 -11.34
C SER A 127 16.70 3.15 -12.54
N THR A 128 17.71 3.63 -13.28
CA THR A 128 18.28 2.93 -14.44
C THR A 128 18.92 1.59 -14.03
N ILE A 129 19.66 1.55 -12.92
CA ILE A 129 20.22 0.29 -12.39
C ILE A 129 19.08 -0.66 -11.97
N CYS A 130 18.05 -0.16 -11.29
CA CYS A 130 16.89 -0.98 -10.89
C CYS A 130 16.16 -1.54 -12.12
N GLU A 131 15.94 -0.74 -13.18
CA GLU A 131 15.35 -1.21 -14.43
C GLU A 131 16.17 -2.35 -15.07
N LEU A 132 17.50 -2.17 -15.16
CA LEU A 132 18.39 -3.21 -15.70
C LEU A 132 18.33 -4.49 -14.85
N LEU A 133 18.36 -4.36 -13.53
CA LEU A 133 18.28 -5.50 -12.62
C LEU A 133 16.91 -6.20 -12.72
N TYR A 134 15.82 -5.44 -12.83
CA TYR A 134 14.49 -6.00 -13.09
C TYR A 134 14.44 -6.73 -14.44
N LYS A 135 15.00 -6.14 -15.49
CA LYS A 135 15.04 -6.75 -16.84
C LYS A 135 15.75 -8.11 -16.84
N ILE A 136 16.82 -8.23 -16.05
CA ILE A 136 17.59 -9.49 -15.94
C ILE A 136 16.87 -10.49 -15.03
N SER A 137 16.27 -10.03 -13.93
CA SER A 137 15.67 -10.90 -12.91
C SER A 137 14.25 -11.36 -13.26
N ILE A 138 13.33 -10.44 -13.53
CA ILE A 138 11.90 -10.74 -13.69
C ILE A 138 11.61 -11.70 -14.85
N ARG A 139 12.45 -11.68 -15.89
CA ARG A 139 12.35 -12.65 -16.99
C ARG A 139 12.52 -14.11 -16.56
N LYS A 140 13.10 -14.34 -15.37
CA LYS A 140 13.31 -15.66 -14.79
C LYS A 140 12.24 -16.04 -13.77
N CYS A 141 11.35 -15.12 -13.39
CA CYS A 141 10.30 -15.47 -12.46
C CYS A 141 9.13 -16.17 -13.17
N TYR A 142 8.45 -17.01 -12.42
CA TYR A 142 7.31 -17.79 -12.90
C TYR A 142 6.14 -16.85 -13.25
N LYS A 143 5.84 -15.89 -12.36
CA LYS A 143 4.75 -14.92 -12.54
C LYS A 143 5.05 -13.59 -11.87
N VAL A 144 4.45 -12.52 -12.39
CA VAL A 144 4.48 -11.18 -11.80
C VAL A 144 3.05 -10.74 -11.48
N PHE A 145 2.82 -10.34 -10.24
CA PHE A 145 1.59 -9.70 -9.83
C PHE A 145 1.75 -8.19 -9.78
N PHE A 146 0.92 -7.46 -10.52
CA PHE A 146 0.82 -6.00 -10.47
C PHE A 146 -0.43 -5.58 -9.71
N GLN A 147 -0.35 -4.47 -8.99
CA GLN A 147 -1.46 -3.93 -8.21
C GLN A 147 -2.21 -2.80 -8.91
N ASN A 148 -1.60 -2.13 -9.88
CA ASN A 148 -2.23 -1.09 -10.70
C ASN A 148 -1.81 -1.21 -12.16
N THR A 149 -2.64 -0.64 -13.05
CA THR A 149 -2.42 -0.70 -14.49
C THR A 149 -1.21 0.12 -14.93
N GLY A 150 -0.93 1.24 -14.27
CA GLY A 150 0.20 2.09 -14.63
C GLY A 150 1.56 1.42 -14.44
N ASP A 151 1.76 0.71 -13.33
CA ASP A 151 2.98 -0.06 -13.10
C ASP A 151 3.10 -1.22 -14.12
N ARG A 152 2.01 -1.93 -14.40
CA ARG A 152 2.00 -2.98 -15.45
C ARG A 152 2.41 -2.39 -16.80
N ASP A 153 1.78 -1.31 -17.22
CA ASP A 153 2.02 -0.70 -18.53
C ASP A 153 3.45 -0.19 -18.66
N PHE A 154 4.00 0.39 -17.57
CA PHE A 154 5.42 0.75 -17.51
C PHE A 154 6.33 -0.48 -17.71
N PHE A 155 6.11 -1.57 -16.96
CA PHE A 155 6.93 -2.77 -17.07
C PHE A 155 6.80 -3.44 -18.45
N VAL A 156 5.63 -3.45 -19.06
CA VAL A 156 5.40 -3.97 -20.41
C VAL A 156 6.11 -3.10 -21.45
N LYS A 157 5.92 -1.78 -21.39
CA LYS A 157 6.52 -0.81 -22.31
C LYS A 157 8.05 -0.86 -22.32
N GLU A 158 8.66 -0.94 -21.12
CA GLU A 158 10.11 -1.03 -20.97
C GLU A 158 10.66 -2.45 -21.21
N GLY A 159 9.80 -3.40 -21.57
CA GLY A 159 10.17 -4.80 -21.85
C GLY A 159 10.76 -5.51 -20.65
N LEU A 160 10.34 -5.11 -19.43
CA LEU A 160 10.78 -5.73 -18.18
C LEU A 160 10.03 -7.04 -17.91
N VAL A 161 8.77 -7.14 -18.32
CA VAL A 161 7.92 -8.32 -18.21
C VAL A 161 7.42 -8.72 -19.60
N LYS A 162 7.13 -9.99 -19.80
CA LYS A 162 6.47 -10.51 -21.02
C LYS A 162 4.96 -10.63 -20.75
N ASP A 163 4.43 -11.84 -20.94
CA ASP A 163 3.03 -12.24 -20.77
C ASP A 163 2.76 -13.02 -19.47
N ASN A 164 3.82 -13.25 -18.67
CA ASN A 164 3.74 -14.00 -17.42
C ASN A 164 3.31 -13.12 -16.23
N TYR A 165 2.28 -12.30 -16.41
CA TYR A 165 1.78 -11.44 -15.33
C TYR A 165 0.28 -11.59 -15.11
N ALA A 166 -0.19 -11.11 -13.97
CA ALA A 166 -1.61 -10.94 -13.67
C ALA A 166 -1.82 -9.68 -12.81
N MET A 167 -3.04 -9.14 -12.90
CA MET A 167 -3.45 -8.01 -12.06
C MET A 167 -4.05 -8.51 -10.76
N LEU A 168 -3.71 -7.83 -9.66
CA LEU A 168 -4.38 -7.96 -8.38
C LEU A 168 -5.03 -6.63 -8.00
N PRO A 169 -6.19 -6.64 -7.34
CA PRO A 169 -6.81 -5.41 -6.83
C PRO A 169 -6.08 -4.90 -5.58
N GLY A 170 -4.85 -4.43 -5.77
CA GLY A 170 -4.00 -4.00 -4.65
C GLY A 170 -3.65 -5.14 -3.69
N SER A 171 -3.67 -4.84 -2.41
CA SER A 171 -3.59 -5.85 -1.34
C SER A 171 -4.97 -6.34 -0.89
N GLY A 172 -6.02 -5.75 -1.42
CA GLY A 172 -7.39 -5.96 -1.01
C GLY A 172 -7.71 -5.33 0.36
N CYS A 173 -8.99 -5.21 0.65
CA CYS A 173 -9.51 -4.72 1.93
C CYS A 173 -10.20 -5.84 2.72
N ASN A 174 -9.93 -5.92 4.03
CA ASN A 174 -10.67 -6.79 4.92
C ASN A 174 -12.02 -6.13 5.29
N LEU A 175 -13.09 -6.60 4.66
CA LEU A 175 -14.42 -6.00 4.77
C LEU A 175 -15.09 -6.24 6.12
N GLU A 176 -14.64 -7.23 6.88
CA GLU A 176 -15.12 -7.51 8.24
C GLU A 176 -14.49 -6.54 9.24
N GLN A 177 -13.17 -6.32 9.12
CA GLN A 177 -12.45 -5.34 9.93
C GLN A 177 -12.92 -3.92 9.63
N HIS A 178 -13.14 -3.58 8.35
CA HIS A 178 -13.61 -2.28 7.89
C HIS A 178 -15.10 -2.36 7.50
N ALA A 179 -15.94 -2.70 8.48
CA ALA A 179 -17.39 -2.78 8.27
C ALA A 179 -17.97 -1.40 7.97
N PHE A 180 -19.00 -1.37 7.09
CA PHE A 180 -19.68 -0.12 6.76
C PHE A 180 -20.27 0.54 8.01
N LYS A 181 -20.07 1.86 8.12
CA LYS A 181 -20.65 2.71 9.15
C LYS A 181 -21.29 3.93 8.50
N PRO A 182 -22.45 4.41 8.98
CA PRO A 182 -22.98 5.72 8.58
C PRO A 182 -21.94 6.82 8.76
N LEU A 183 -22.06 7.89 8.01
CA LEU A 183 -21.25 9.08 8.26
C LEU A 183 -21.54 9.64 9.65
N PRO A 184 -20.55 10.25 10.32
CA PRO A 184 -20.77 10.90 11.59
C PRO A 184 -21.87 11.98 11.49
N ASP A 185 -22.68 12.08 12.53
CA ASP A 185 -23.70 13.13 12.66
C ASP A 185 -23.10 14.45 13.15
N GLY A 186 -23.81 15.56 12.92
CA GLY A 186 -23.45 16.89 13.42
C GLY A 186 -22.93 17.83 12.33
N ASP A 187 -22.69 19.08 12.74
CA ASP A 187 -22.30 20.17 11.83
C ASP A 187 -20.79 20.32 11.64
N GLU A 188 -19.99 19.48 12.30
CA GLU A 188 -18.53 19.49 12.20
C GLU A 188 -18.04 18.49 11.16
N TYR A 189 -17.33 18.95 10.14
CA TYR A 189 -16.69 18.10 9.14
C TYR A 189 -15.28 17.72 9.57
N ARG A 190 -14.95 16.43 9.56
CA ARG A 190 -13.63 15.91 9.88
C ARG A 190 -12.98 15.27 8.67
N PHE A 191 -11.80 15.76 8.34
CA PHE A 191 -10.94 15.30 7.24
C PHE A 191 -9.70 14.64 7.81
N LEU A 192 -9.32 13.49 7.29
CA LEU A 192 -8.23 12.68 7.82
C LEU A 192 -7.16 12.42 6.77
N PHE A 193 -5.94 12.82 7.06
CA PHE A 193 -4.75 12.38 6.36
C PHE A 193 -4.14 11.19 7.11
N ILE A 194 -3.86 10.09 6.38
CA ILE A 194 -3.20 8.91 6.94
C ILE A 194 -1.95 8.61 6.12
N GLY A 195 -0.79 8.81 6.71
CA GLY A 195 0.46 8.53 6.02
C GLY A 195 1.69 9.11 6.72
N ARG A 196 2.85 8.84 6.13
CA ARG A 196 4.11 9.43 6.60
C ARG A 196 4.11 10.93 6.32
N VAL A 197 4.50 11.74 7.29
CA VAL A 197 4.66 13.19 7.11
C VAL A 197 5.91 13.44 6.26
N MET A 198 5.71 13.64 4.97
CA MET A 198 6.75 13.85 3.97
C MET A 198 6.20 14.44 2.67
N LYS A 199 7.07 15.06 1.86
CA LYS A 199 6.70 15.69 0.58
C LYS A 199 5.94 14.76 -0.36
N LEU A 200 6.46 13.55 -0.55
CA LEU A 200 5.87 12.61 -1.51
C LEU A 200 4.42 12.22 -1.17
N LYS A 201 4.03 12.35 0.10
CA LYS A 201 2.66 12.12 0.56
C LYS A 201 1.77 13.36 0.47
N GLY A 202 2.29 14.49 -0.04
CA GLY A 202 1.54 15.70 -0.31
C GLY A 202 1.06 16.43 0.94
N ILE A 203 1.82 16.33 2.04
CA ILE A 203 1.43 16.99 3.29
C ILE A 203 1.29 18.51 3.12
N ASP A 204 2.12 19.12 2.29
CA ASP A 204 2.07 20.55 1.95
C ASP A 204 0.74 20.94 1.29
N GLN A 205 0.22 20.11 0.36
CA GLN A 205 -1.10 20.34 -0.26
C GLN A 205 -2.24 20.16 0.75
N TYR A 206 -2.10 19.19 1.65
CA TYR A 206 -3.07 19.00 2.74
C TYR A 206 -3.13 20.21 3.65
N LEU A 207 -1.98 20.76 4.06
CA LEU A 207 -1.90 21.94 4.93
C LEU A 207 -2.46 23.18 4.24
N GLN A 208 -2.13 23.39 2.95
CA GLN A 208 -2.68 24.51 2.17
C GLN A 208 -4.21 24.43 2.06
N ALA A 209 -4.76 23.25 1.76
CA ALA A 209 -6.20 23.07 1.70
C ALA A 209 -6.87 23.25 3.08
N ALA A 210 -6.23 22.77 4.16
CA ALA A 210 -6.73 22.97 5.52
C ALA A 210 -6.81 24.45 5.89
N GLU A 211 -5.78 25.25 5.57
CA GLU A 211 -5.80 26.69 5.79
C GLU A 211 -6.96 27.37 5.06
N ILE A 212 -7.15 27.05 3.77
CA ILE A 212 -8.21 27.65 2.94
C ILE A 212 -9.61 27.30 3.49
N ILE A 213 -9.82 26.02 3.79
CA ILE A 213 -11.12 25.51 4.21
C ILE A 213 -11.48 25.94 5.63
N THR A 214 -10.57 25.91 6.58
CA THR A 214 -10.86 26.31 7.97
C THR A 214 -11.21 27.79 8.08
N LYS A 215 -10.60 28.67 7.24
CA LYS A 215 -10.95 30.07 7.16
C LYS A 215 -12.37 30.30 6.61
N LYS A 216 -12.83 29.45 5.66
CA LYS A 216 -14.15 29.59 5.02
C LYS A 216 -15.25 28.83 5.75
N TYR A 217 -14.90 27.67 6.33
CA TYR A 217 -15.79 26.74 7.04
C TYR A 217 -15.22 26.44 8.44
N PRO A 218 -15.42 27.30 9.45
CA PRO A 218 -14.79 27.17 10.78
C PRO A 218 -15.11 25.87 11.51
N ASN A 219 -16.21 25.19 11.15
CA ASN A 219 -16.59 23.89 11.71
C ASN A 219 -15.86 22.71 11.02
N SER A 220 -14.81 22.97 10.27
CA SER A 220 -14.01 21.93 9.62
C SER A 220 -12.77 21.62 10.43
N LYS A 221 -12.51 20.33 10.68
CA LYS A 221 -11.31 19.83 11.37
C LYS A 221 -10.46 18.95 10.45
N PHE A 222 -9.18 19.21 10.43
CA PHE A 222 -8.20 18.47 9.65
C PHE A 222 -7.26 17.71 10.57
N LEU A 223 -7.27 16.38 10.49
CA LEU A 223 -6.50 15.48 11.33
C LEU A 223 -5.34 14.86 10.52
N ILE A 224 -4.17 14.75 11.14
CA ILE A 224 -2.99 14.12 10.52
C ILE A 224 -2.55 12.93 11.37
N ALA A 225 -2.68 11.73 10.83
CA ALA A 225 -2.24 10.48 11.43
C ALA A 225 -1.00 9.93 10.71
N GLY A 226 0.08 9.71 11.44
CA GLY A 226 1.30 9.09 10.89
C GLY A 226 2.55 9.49 11.64
N TRP A 227 3.68 8.96 11.22
CA TRP A 227 4.96 9.33 11.83
C TRP A 227 5.73 10.31 10.97
N ASN A 228 6.61 11.05 11.63
CA ASN A 228 7.55 11.96 10.99
C ASN A 228 8.58 11.18 10.18
N GLU A 229 8.60 11.38 8.87
CA GLU A 229 9.60 10.81 7.96
C GLU A 229 10.61 11.87 7.52
N GLN A 230 10.17 13.13 7.41
CA GLN A 230 10.98 14.28 7.00
C GLN A 230 10.76 15.43 7.99
N PRO A 231 11.76 15.75 8.84
CA PRO A 231 11.64 16.76 9.90
C PRO A 231 11.18 18.13 9.40
N GLU A 232 11.60 18.54 8.20
CA GLU A 232 11.22 19.82 7.60
C GLU A 232 9.72 19.94 7.33
N TYR A 233 9.06 18.83 7.00
CA TYR A 233 7.59 18.81 6.83
C TYR A 233 6.85 18.71 8.16
N MET A 234 7.48 18.13 9.17
CA MET A 234 6.90 18.13 10.51
C MET A 234 6.84 19.55 11.10
N MET A 235 7.87 20.36 10.84
CA MET A 235 7.85 21.79 11.24
C MET A 235 6.68 22.56 10.61
N LEU A 236 6.33 22.26 9.35
CA LEU A 236 5.14 22.86 8.70
C LEU A 236 3.84 22.39 9.36
N VAL A 237 3.76 21.14 9.75
CA VAL A 237 2.59 20.60 10.48
C VAL A 237 2.45 21.26 11.85
N GLU A 238 3.55 21.42 12.60
CA GLU A 238 3.55 22.07 13.91
C GLU A 238 3.12 23.55 13.80
N GLU A 239 3.57 24.27 12.77
CA GLU A 239 3.16 25.64 12.52
C GLU A 239 1.66 25.72 12.16
N ALA A 240 1.18 24.87 11.25
CA ALA A 240 -0.23 24.81 10.90
C ALA A 240 -1.14 24.46 12.11
N GLN A 241 -0.64 23.61 13.02
CA GLN A 241 -1.33 23.28 14.26
C GLN A 241 -1.42 24.50 15.21
N LYS A 242 -0.35 25.29 15.34
CA LYS A 242 -0.38 26.55 16.14
C LYS A 242 -1.39 27.55 15.59
N GLN A 243 -1.57 27.58 14.25
CA GLN A 243 -2.57 28.41 13.59
C GLN A 243 -4.01 27.84 13.72
N GLY A 244 -4.18 26.63 14.27
CA GLY A 244 -5.47 25.97 14.44
C GLY A 244 -6.04 25.36 13.16
N TRP A 245 -5.25 25.23 12.09
CA TRP A 245 -5.73 24.66 10.82
C TRP A 245 -5.77 23.14 10.82
N VAL A 246 -4.88 22.48 11.58
CA VAL A 246 -4.78 21.02 11.65
C VAL A 246 -4.55 20.56 13.09
N GLU A 247 -4.81 19.27 13.34
CA GLU A 247 -4.46 18.56 14.56
C GLU A 247 -3.59 17.35 14.19
N TYR A 248 -2.35 17.29 14.70
CA TYR A 248 -1.48 16.14 14.55
C TYR A 248 -1.72 15.15 15.67
N ILE A 249 -2.28 13.99 15.33
CA ILE A 249 -2.64 12.93 16.28
C ILE A 249 -1.58 11.83 16.39
N GLY A 250 -0.44 12.01 15.71
CA GLY A 250 0.69 11.06 15.76
C GLY A 250 0.42 9.74 15.02
N PHE A 251 1.31 8.77 15.25
CA PHE A 251 1.11 7.41 14.74
C PHE A 251 0.03 6.68 15.56
N ARG A 252 -0.98 6.15 14.86
CA ARG A 252 -2.13 5.49 15.49
C ARG A 252 -2.17 4.01 15.11
N LYS A 253 -2.24 3.12 16.11
CA LYS A 253 -2.53 1.69 15.90
C LYS A 253 -4.05 1.42 15.78
N ASP A 254 -4.85 2.31 16.33
CA ASP A 254 -6.32 2.32 16.32
C ASP A 254 -6.89 3.17 15.18
N ILE A 255 -6.20 3.19 14.02
CA ILE A 255 -6.56 4.06 12.89
C ILE A 255 -7.99 3.83 12.39
N ASP A 256 -8.49 2.60 12.49
CA ASP A 256 -9.86 2.24 12.10
C ASP A 256 -10.90 3.08 12.86
N GLN A 257 -10.69 3.31 14.16
CA GLN A 257 -11.57 4.15 14.98
C GLN A 257 -11.52 5.63 14.57
N TRP A 258 -10.37 6.09 14.05
CA TRP A 258 -10.24 7.44 13.54
C TRP A 258 -10.91 7.61 12.18
N ILE A 259 -10.80 6.60 11.32
CA ILE A 259 -11.56 6.55 10.06
C ILE A 259 -13.06 6.63 10.35
N GLU A 260 -13.57 5.84 11.30
CA GLU A 260 -15.00 5.86 11.67
C GLU A 260 -15.50 7.22 12.14
N LYS A 261 -14.65 8.03 12.80
CA LYS A 261 -14.98 9.35 13.33
C LYS A 261 -14.88 10.48 12.29
N CYS A 262 -14.35 10.21 11.11
CA CYS A 262 -14.13 11.19 10.06
C CYS A 262 -15.17 11.06 8.94
N HIS A 263 -15.36 12.14 8.17
CA HIS A 263 -16.24 12.15 7.01
C HIS A 263 -15.49 11.78 5.73
N CYS A 264 -14.26 12.29 5.61
CA CYS A 264 -13.42 12.07 4.44
C CYS A 264 -12.02 11.65 4.83
N THR A 265 -11.43 10.74 4.04
CA THR A 265 -9.98 10.50 4.04
C THR A 265 -9.37 11.15 2.82
N ILE A 266 -8.28 11.88 3.01
CA ILE A 266 -7.60 12.64 1.97
C ILE A 266 -6.21 12.05 1.74
N LEU A 267 -5.93 11.66 0.49
CA LEU A 267 -4.62 11.13 0.06
C LEU A 267 -4.02 12.04 -1.02
N PRO A 268 -3.23 13.05 -0.67
CA PRO A 268 -2.66 14.00 -1.62
C PRO A 268 -1.30 13.56 -2.18
N SER A 269 -1.04 12.26 -2.25
CA SER A 269 0.24 11.69 -2.71
C SER A 269 0.63 12.15 -4.11
N HIS A 270 1.93 12.34 -4.32
CA HIS A 270 2.49 12.77 -5.62
C HIS A 270 2.82 11.60 -6.56
N GLY A 271 2.60 10.34 -6.15
CA GLY A 271 2.85 9.15 -6.97
C GLY A 271 3.54 8.03 -6.20
N GLY A 272 3.89 6.96 -6.94
CA GLY A 272 4.56 5.78 -6.39
C GLY A 272 3.68 4.89 -5.52
N GLU A 273 2.37 5.12 -5.52
CA GLU A 273 1.39 4.27 -4.86
C GLU A 273 1.10 3.02 -5.72
N GLY A 274 0.93 1.89 -5.04
CA GLY A 274 0.18 0.79 -5.62
C GLY A 274 -1.31 1.14 -5.62
N VAL A 275 -2.18 0.25 -5.12
CA VAL A 275 -3.54 0.64 -4.71
C VAL A 275 -3.46 1.05 -3.22
N PRO A 276 -3.81 2.30 -2.86
CA PRO A 276 -3.63 2.79 -1.50
C PRO A 276 -4.61 2.15 -0.52
N ASN A 277 -4.14 1.34 0.41
CA ASN A 277 -5.01 0.66 1.38
C ASN A 277 -5.82 1.65 2.24
N VAL A 278 -5.24 2.78 2.60
CA VAL A 278 -5.96 3.80 3.39
C VAL A 278 -7.24 4.29 2.71
N LEU A 279 -7.27 4.35 1.37
CA LEU A 279 -8.48 4.69 0.63
C LEU A 279 -9.46 3.50 0.58
N LEU A 280 -8.95 2.26 0.43
CA LEU A 280 -9.80 1.06 0.48
C LEU A 280 -10.48 0.90 1.84
N GLU A 281 -9.71 1.04 2.92
CA GLU A 281 -10.17 0.95 4.30
C GLU A 281 -11.21 2.03 4.61
N SER A 282 -10.97 3.25 4.16
CA SER A 282 -11.89 4.37 4.32
C SER A 282 -13.19 4.19 3.52
N ALA A 283 -13.09 3.84 2.24
CA ALA A 283 -14.25 3.59 1.39
C ALA A 283 -15.06 2.38 1.89
N ALA A 284 -14.39 1.31 2.34
CA ALA A 284 -15.05 0.14 2.95
C ALA A 284 -15.86 0.55 4.19
N THR A 285 -15.33 1.47 5.01
CA THR A 285 -16.03 2.01 6.18
C THR A 285 -17.14 3.01 5.81
N GLY A 286 -17.31 3.33 4.50
CA GLY A 286 -18.30 4.30 4.02
C GLY A 286 -17.85 5.75 4.09
N ARG A 287 -16.54 6.00 4.25
CA ARG A 287 -15.97 7.36 4.24
C ARG A 287 -15.71 7.81 2.81
N ILE A 288 -15.94 9.08 2.53
CA ILE A 288 -15.64 9.63 1.22
C ILE A 288 -14.13 9.79 1.07
N CYS A 289 -13.61 9.42 -0.10
CA CYS A 289 -12.20 9.52 -0.41
C CYS A 289 -11.94 10.72 -1.33
N ILE A 290 -10.94 11.55 -0.99
CA ILE A 290 -10.46 12.62 -1.86
C ILE A 290 -8.98 12.34 -2.13
N GLY A 291 -8.60 12.22 -3.40
CA GLY A 291 -7.24 11.82 -3.75
C GLY A 291 -6.69 12.54 -4.97
N SER A 292 -5.36 12.59 -5.07
CA SER A 292 -4.68 13.13 -6.24
C SER A 292 -4.86 12.22 -7.47
N LYS A 293 -4.86 12.80 -8.67
CA LYS A 293 -4.94 12.08 -9.96
C LYS A 293 -3.63 11.35 -10.26
N ILE A 294 -3.43 10.23 -9.60
CA ILE A 294 -2.29 9.32 -9.83
C ILE A 294 -2.78 7.89 -9.96
N ASN A 295 -1.95 7.02 -10.56
CA ASN A 295 -2.22 5.60 -10.63
C ASN A 295 -2.46 5.03 -9.22
N GLY A 296 -3.31 4.03 -9.12
CA GLY A 296 -3.73 3.43 -7.86
C GLY A 296 -4.82 4.24 -7.14
N THR A 297 -4.71 5.56 -7.03
CA THR A 297 -5.77 6.41 -6.48
C THR A 297 -6.98 6.43 -7.42
N MET A 298 -6.74 6.61 -8.72
CA MET A 298 -7.79 6.56 -9.77
C MET A 298 -8.43 5.18 -9.92
N ASP A 299 -7.76 4.11 -9.50
CA ASP A 299 -8.38 2.77 -9.47
C ASP A 299 -9.45 2.67 -8.37
N VAL A 300 -9.25 3.36 -7.24
CA VAL A 300 -10.17 3.34 -6.09
C VAL A 300 -11.29 4.36 -6.23
N ILE A 301 -10.98 5.59 -6.65
CA ILE A 301 -11.91 6.70 -6.69
C ILE A 301 -12.48 6.89 -8.11
N GLU A 302 -13.80 6.75 -8.24
CA GLU A 302 -14.57 7.23 -9.39
C GLU A 302 -15.01 8.67 -9.10
N ASP A 303 -14.42 9.63 -9.84
CA ASP A 303 -14.60 11.07 -9.60
C ASP A 303 -16.08 11.48 -9.67
N GLY A 304 -16.56 12.15 -8.63
CA GLY A 304 -17.96 12.57 -8.48
C GLY A 304 -18.96 11.47 -8.09
N LYS A 305 -18.56 10.20 -8.06
CA LYS A 305 -19.44 9.05 -7.72
C LYS A 305 -19.07 8.41 -6.38
N THR A 306 -17.81 8.02 -6.19
CA THR A 306 -17.33 7.38 -4.95
C THR A 306 -16.43 8.30 -4.11
N GLY A 307 -16.14 9.48 -4.62
CA GLY A 307 -15.27 10.47 -4.01
C GLY A 307 -14.87 11.54 -5.02
N TYR A 308 -13.79 12.25 -4.75
CA TYR A 308 -13.28 13.30 -5.63
C TYR A 308 -11.80 13.14 -5.95
N LEU A 309 -11.43 13.51 -7.17
CA LEU A 309 -10.05 13.56 -7.63
C LEU A 309 -9.61 15.01 -7.86
N PHE A 310 -8.38 15.35 -7.45
CA PHE A 310 -7.78 16.66 -7.68
C PHE A 310 -6.44 16.57 -8.39
N ASN A 311 -5.97 17.65 -8.99
CA ASN A 311 -4.71 17.70 -9.72
C ASN A 311 -3.53 17.56 -8.76
N THR A 312 -2.65 16.62 -9.02
CA THR A 312 -1.49 16.32 -8.18
C THR A 312 -0.62 17.57 -7.94
N GLY A 313 -0.32 17.84 -6.67
CA GLY A 313 0.49 19.00 -6.27
C GLY A 313 -0.28 20.33 -6.17
N ASP A 314 -1.59 20.34 -6.38
CA ASP A 314 -2.45 21.52 -6.35
C ASP A 314 -3.33 21.55 -5.08
N GLY A 315 -2.88 22.26 -4.04
CA GLY A 315 -3.62 22.39 -2.79
C GLY A 315 -4.89 23.25 -2.89
N GLU A 316 -4.96 24.17 -3.85
CA GLU A 316 -6.17 24.95 -4.12
C GLU A 316 -7.24 24.08 -4.79
N ASP A 317 -6.83 23.21 -5.73
CA ASP A 317 -7.76 22.24 -6.32
C ASP A 317 -8.26 21.24 -5.26
N LEU A 318 -7.37 20.77 -4.35
CA LEU A 318 -7.79 19.95 -3.22
C LEU A 318 -8.84 20.68 -2.37
N ALA A 319 -8.62 21.96 -2.05
CA ALA A 319 -9.60 22.77 -1.30
C ALA A 319 -10.93 22.86 -2.04
N ARG A 320 -10.93 23.06 -3.36
CA ARG A 320 -12.16 23.07 -4.19
C ARG A 320 -12.91 21.74 -4.13
N GLN A 321 -12.21 20.58 -4.13
CA GLN A 321 -12.88 19.28 -4.02
C GLN A 321 -13.45 19.05 -2.61
N ILE A 322 -12.74 19.50 -1.56
CA ILE A 322 -13.26 19.47 -0.19
C ILE A 322 -14.51 20.32 -0.08
N GLU A 323 -14.52 21.51 -0.67
CA GLU A 323 -15.68 22.39 -0.69
C GLU A 323 -16.88 21.75 -1.40
N LYS A 324 -16.67 21.10 -2.54
CA LYS A 324 -17.75 20.34 -3.21
C LYS A 324 -18.38 19.31 -2.27
N PHE A 325 -17.55 18.56 -1.51
CA PHE A 325 -18.04 17.62 -0.52
C PHE A 325 -18.88 18.31 0.58
N ILE A 326 -18.39 19.42 1.13
CA ILE A 326 -19.09 20.16 2.20
C ILE A 326 -20.49 20.57 1.73
N LEU A 327 -20.61 21.03 0.48
CA LEU A 327 -21.86 21.55 -0.11
C LEU A 327 -22.86 20.47 -0.53
N LEU A 328 -22.50 19.19 -0.52
CA LEU A 328 -23.45 18.09 -0.78
C LEU A 328 -24.53 18.03 0.30
N SER A 329 -25.74 17.60 -0.07
CA SER A 329 -26.76 17.26 0.91
C SER A 329 -26.36 16.01 1.73
N PRO A 330 -26.95 15.80 2.93
CA PRO A 330 -26.71 14.57 3.71
C PRO A 330 -26.96 13.29 2.91
N GLU A 331 -28.02 13.26 2.08
CA GLU A 331 -28.38 12.12 1.24
C GLU A 331 -27.35 11.85 0.16
N GLN A 332 -26.82 12.93 -0.46
CA GLN A 332 -25.76 12.82 -1.47
C GLN A 332 -24.45 12.31 -0.85
N LYS A 333 -24.07 12.82 0.33
CA LYS A 333 -22.91 12.32 1.08
C LYS A 333 -23.04 10.84 1.41
N ALA A 334 -24.21 10.43 1.93
CA ALA A 334 -24.51 9.05 2.27
C ALA A 334 -24.50 8.15 1.02
N ALA A 335 -25.03 8.61 -0.10
CA ALA A 335 -25.03 7.87 -1.37
C ALA A 335 -23.60 7.68 -1.89
N MET A 336 -22.75 8.70 -1.84
CA MET A 336 -21.35 8.63 -2.25
C MET A 336 -20.54 7.66 -1.37
N GLY A 337 -20.75 7.67 -0.04
CA GLY A 337 -20.14 6.71 0.88
C GLY A 337 -20.56 5.27 0.61
N ARG A 338 -21.84 5.01 0.32
CA ARG A 338 -22.31 3.68 -0.09
C ARG A 338 -21.72 3.23 -1.42
N ALA A 339 -21.67 4.10 -2.42
CA ALA A 339 -21.06 3.78 -3.71
C ALA A 339 -19.56 3.42 -3.58
N GLY A 340 -18.82 4.12 -2.70
CA GLY A 340 -17.43 3.78 -2.37
C GLY A 340 -17.32 2.39 -1.74
N ARG A 341 -18.19 2.08 -0.78
CA ARG A 341 -18.26 0.75 -0.15
C ARG A 341 -18.57 -0.36 -1.17
N GLU A 342 -19.57 -0.20 -1.99
CA GLU A 342 -19.97 -1.17 -3.01
C GLU A 342 -18.82 -1.45 -3.99
N LYS A 343 -18.10 -0.42 -4.43
CA LYS A 343 -16.94 -0.59 -5.28
C LYS A 343 -15.85 -1.44 -4.61
N VAL A 344 -15.55 -1.18 -3.33
CA VAL A 344 -14.54 -1.96 -2.60
C VAL A 344 -14.98 -3.40 -2.40
N GLU A 345 -16.25 -3.65 -2.11
CA GLU A 345 -16.81 -5.02 -1.99
C GLU A 345 -16.67 -5.83 -3.28
N HIS A 346 -16.94 -5.22 -4.42
CA HIS A 346 -16.93 -5.92 -5.71
C HIS A 346 -15.53 -6.08 -6.30
N GLU A 347 -14.68 -5.05 -6.16
CA GLU A 347 -13.43 -5.00 -6.89
C GLU A 347 -12.20 -5.25 -5.99
N PHE A 348 -12.26 -4.94 -4.68
CA PHE A 348 -11.10 -4.89 -3.79
C PHE A 348 -11.24 -5.74 -2.53
N ASP A 349 -12.18 -6.69 -2.49
CA ASP A 349 -12.26 -7.63 -1.36
C ASP A 349 -10.96 -8.42 -1.25
N ARG A 350 -10.37 -8.47 -0.06
CA ARG A 350 -9.14 -9.22 0.20
C ARG A 350 -9.23 -10.69 -0.16
N ARG A 351 -10.43 -11.27 -0.12
CA ARG A 351 -10.67 -12.66 -0.53
C ARG A 351 -10.31 -12.92 -2.00
N ILE A 352 -10.48 -11.92 -2.87
CA ILE A 352 -10.06 -11.99 -4.29
C ILE A 352 -8.55 -12.16 -4.37
N VAL A 353 -7.81 -11.36 -3.58
CA VAL A 353 -6.36 -11.42 -3.54
C VAL A 353 -5.89 -12.76 -2.95
N VAL A 354 -6.42 -13.16 -1.80
CA VAL A 354 -6.10 -14.46 -1.16
C VAL A 354 -6.30 -15.60 -2.14
N LYS A 355 -7.46 -15.64 -2.83
CA LYS A 355 -7.75 -16.67 -3.84
C LYS A 355 -6.71 -16.71 -4.95
N ALA A 356 -6.29 -15.57 -5.49
CA ALA A 356 -5.29 -15.51 -6.56
C ALA A 356 -3.94 -16.13 -6.15
N TYR A 357 -3.55 -15.98 -4.88
CA TYR A 357 -2.34 -16.64 -4.36
C TYR A 357 -2.53 -18.14 -4.15
N LEU A 358 -3.68 -18.54 -3.60
CA LEU A 358 -4.02 -19.96 -3.42
C LEU A 358 -4.04 -20.69 -4.77
N ASP A 359 -4.62 -20.10 -5.80
CA ASP A 359 -4.62 -20.64 -7.17
C ASP A 359 -3.20 -20.90 -7.71
N GLU A 360 -2.18 -20.08 -7.32
CA GLU A 360 -0.80 -20.34 -7.71
C GLU A 360 -0.12 -21.42 -6.85
N VAL A 361 -0.52 -21.56 -5.59
CA VAL A 361 -0.05 -22.66 -4.71
C VAL A 361 -0.59 -24.00 -5.19
N GLU A 362 -1.84 -24.06 -5.63
CA GLU A 362 -2.47 -25.28 -6.15
C GLU A 362 -1.81 -25.79 -7.45
N LYS A 363 -1.24 -24.90 -8.25
CA LYS A 363 -0.50 -25.25 -9.48
C LYS A 363 0.90 -25.82 -9.23
N CYS A 364 1.35 -25.91 -7.98
CA CYS A 364 2.65 -26.49 -7.59
C CYS A 364 2.50 -28.00 -7.25
#